data_a843064aae55364c71b8da3b0fd7ade6
#
_entry.id   a843064aae55364c71b8da3b0fd7ade6
#
_cell.length_a   1.000
_cell.length_b   1.000
_cell.length_c   1.000
_cell.angle_alpha   90.00
_cell.angle_beta   90.00
_cell.angle_gamma   90.00
#
_symmetry.space_group_name_H-M   'P 1'
#
loop_
_entity.id
_entity.type
_entity.pdbx_description
1 polymer ?
#
loop_
_entity_poly.entity_id
_entity_poly.type
_entity_poly.pdbx_seq_one_letter_code
_entity_poly.pdbx_strand_id
1 'polypeptide(L)'
;MNFKIGDFVTRKSHNNDIVFEIIQINGNIIVLKGIDVRLLADSDVNDLVKVINDKNFYKNDRELTLNLVNSIALDRSEYFYLPGRILHIDSDSNYLERCIKFYRELRVEAYGINIEEEKLEKDIISKLEEYKPDILVITGHDAFYQNKGSKSDLKNYKNSQNFVNAVKKAREYESSQEKLIIIAGACQSNYEELIKAGANFASSPKRTNIHALDPAIIASSVSLSEKNKSIDLITMLEKTKYKTDGMGGIITNGTMYVGFPR
;
A
#
# COMPACT_ATOMS: atom_id res chain seq x y z
N MET A 1 31.97 -12.07 -7.33
CA MET A 1 31.36 -10.85 -7.92
C MET A 1 31.35 -9.77 -6.85
N ASN A 2 31.77 -8.55 -7.17
CA ASN A 2 31.66 -7.44 -6.22
C ASN A 2 30.29 -6.78 -6.38
N PHE A 3 29.40 -7.00 -5.43
CA PHE A 3 28.14 -6.28 -5.33
C PHE A 3 28.35 -4.93 -4.64
N LYS A 4 27.52 -3.94 -4.97
CA LYS A 4 27.51 -2.60 -4.39
C LYS A 4 26.08 -2.23 -3.97
N ILE A 5 25.95 -1.34 -3.00
CA ILE A 5 24.66 -0.70 -2.68
C ILE A 5 24.16 0.00 -3.95
N GLY A 6 22.88 -0.19 -4.26
CA GLY A 6 22.23 0.28 -5.49
C GLY A 6 22.33 -0.71 -6.68
N ASP A 7 23.03 -1.84 -6.56
CA ASP A 7 22.99 -2.89 -7.59
C ASP A 7 21.62 -3.59 -7.57
N PHE A 8 21.14 -3.96 -8.76
CA PHE A 8 19.92 -4.76 -8.91
C PHE A 8 20.26 -6.24 -8.99
N VAL A 9 19.51 -7.04 -8.22
CA VAL A 9 19.76 -8.48 -8.08
C VAL A 9 18.46 -9.26 -7.96
N THR A 10 18.56 -10.57 -8.24
CA THR A 10 17.53 -11.56 -7.94
C THR A 10 18.12 -12.66 -7.06
N ARG A 11 17.29 -13.53 -6.47
CA ARG A 11 17.70 -14.65 -5.63
C ARG A 11 17.50 -15.99 -6.35
N LYS A 12 18.56 -16.79 -6.44
CA LYS A 12 18.52 -18.14 -7.05
C LYS A 12 17.58 -19.07 -6.30
N SER A 13 17.63 -19.03 -4.97
CA SER A 13 16.81 -19.86 -4.08
C SER A 13 15.28 -19.63 -4.26
N HIS A 14 14.90 -18.50 -4.87
CA HIS A 14 13.53 -18.12 -5.17
C HIS A 14 13.28 -18.03 -6.69
N ASN A 15 14.00 -18.81 -7.49
CA ASN A 15 13.84 -18.87 -8.95
C ASN A 15 13.94 -17.51 -9.66
N ASN A 16 14.65 -16.55 -9.08
CA ASN A 16 14.80 -15.19 -9.59
C ASN A 16 13.46 -14.45 -9.85
N ASP A 17 12.47 -14.69 -9.01
CA ASP A 17 11.08 -14.23 -9.17
C ASP A 17 10.87 -12.73 -8.91
N ILE A 18 11.73 -12.12 -8.06
CA ILE A 18 11.65 -10.71 -7.67
C ILE A 18 12.99 -10.03 -7.92
N VAL A 19 12.91 -8.83 -8.52
CA VAL A 19 14.08 -7.94 -8.63
C VAL A 19 14.17 -7.09 -7.38
N PHE A 20 15.38 -7.05 -6.80
CA PHE A 20 15.70 -6.27 -5.61
C PHE A 20 16.80 -5.27 -5.90
N GLU A 21 16.79 -4.17 -5.17
CA GLU A 21 17.94 -3.26 -4.99
C GLU A 21 18.70 -3.64 -3.73
N ILE A 22 20.02 -3.67 -3.78
CA ILE A 22 20.87 -3.83 -2.60
C ILE A 22 20.88 -2.54 -1.81
N ILE A 23 20.38 -2.56 -0.57
CA ILE A 23 20.32 -1.38 0.30
C ILE A 23 21.34 -1.40 1.43
N GLN A 24 21.87 -2.58 1.80
CA GLN A 24 22.92 -2.72 2.80
C GLN A 24 23.74 -3.99 2.58
N ILE A 25 25.03 -3.93 2.93
CA ILE A 25 25.98 -5.06 2.83
C ILE A 25 26.62 -5.28 4.21
N ASN A 26 26.36 -6.44 4.81
CA ASN A 26 26.89 -6.85 6.10
C ASN A 26 27.72 -8.14 5.96
N GLY A 27 28.95 -8.02 5.47
CA GLY A 27 29.78 -9.19 5.13
C GLY A 27 29.15 -10.03 4.03
N ASN A 28 28.79 -11.28 4.32
CA ASN A 28 28.13 -12.17 3.35
C ASN A 28 26.59 -12.00 3.32
N ILE A 29 26.00 -11.29 4.26
CA ILE A 29 24.56 -11.06 4.31
C ILE A 29 24.25 -9.71 3.65
N ILE A 30 23.41 -9.76 2.63
CA ILE A 30 23.01 -8.61 1.83
C ILE A 30 21.55 -8.30 2.14
N VAL A 31 21.25 -7.04 2.50
CA VAL A 31 19.87 -6.58 2.70
C VAL A 31 19.32 -6.05 1.39
N LEU A 32 18.14 -6.52 1.03
CA LEU A 32 17.50 -6.37 -0.26
C LEU A 32 16.15 -5.67 -0.10
N LYS A 33 15.84 -4.75 -1.01
CA LYS A 33 14.55 -4.07 -1.11
C LYS A 33 13.92 -4.38 -2.47
N GLY A 34 12.69 -4.86 -2.48
CA GLY A 34 11.94 -5.16 -3.71
C GLY A 34 11.69 -3.90 -4.54
N ILE A 35 11.75 -4.03 -5.87
CA ILE A 35 11.47 -2.91 -6.78
C ILE A 35 9.95 -2.75 -6.97
N ASP A 36 9.25 -3.78 -7.39
CA ASP A 36 7.81 -3.75 -7.66
C ASP A 36 6.97 -4.11 -6.43
N VAL A 37 7.53 -4.89 -5.52
CA VAL A 37 6.86 -5.38 -4.32
C VAL A 37 7.42 -4.71 -3.06
N ARG A 38 6.55 -4.47 -2.07
CA ARG A 38 6.91 -3.86 -0.77
C ARG A 38 7.63 -4.85 0.15
N LEU A 39 8.69 -5.49 -0.34
CA LEU A 39 9.41 -6.55 0.37
C LEU A 39 10.82 -6.10 0.76
N LEU A 40 11.15 -6.25 2.04
CA LEU A 40 12.54 -6.29 2.53
C LEU A 40 12.93 -7.74 2.79
N ALA A 41 14.11 -8.13 2.33
CA ALA A 41 14.65 -9.46 2.52
C ALA A 41 16.15 -9.39 2.81
N ASP A 42 16.69 -10.45 3.36
CA ASP A 42 18.13 -10.69 3.43
C ASP A 42 18.48 -11.92 2.60
N SER A 43 19.71 -12.00 2.16
CA SER A 43 20.22 -13.12 1.36
C SER A 43 21.72 -13.27 1.52
N ASP A 44 22.21 -14.51 1.42
CA ASP A 44 23.65 -14.76 1.28
C ASP A 44 24.13 -14.24 -0.09
N VAL A 45 25.32 -13.66 -0.13
CA VAL A 45 25.93 -13.11 -1.34
C VAL A 45 26.02 -14.12 -2.49
N ASN A 46 26.18 -15.41 -2.18
CA ASN A 46 26.27 -16.48 -3.18
C ASN A 46 24.93 -16.85 -3.82
N ASP A 47 23.81 -16.49 -3.18
CA ASP A 47 22.46 -16.68 -3.68
C ASP A 47 22.06 -15.63 -4.72
N LEU A 48 22.81 -14.53 -4.82
CA LEU A 48 22.47 -13.40 -5.67
C LEU A 48 22.91 -13.57 -7.12
N VAL A 49 22.07 -13.08 -8.03
CA VAL A 49 22.35 -12.91 -9.45
C VAL A 49 22.18 -11.43 -9.81
N LYS A 50 23.21 -10.84 -10.40
CA LYS A 50 23.17 -9.44 -10.84
C LYS A 50 22.24 -9.29 -12.05
N VAL A 51 21.34 -8.31 -11.98
CA VAL A 51 20.45 -7.93 -13.08
C VAL A 51 21.00 -6.66 -13.71
N ILE A 52 21.09 -6.63 -15.03
CA ILE A 52 21.45 -5.41 -15.77
C ILE A 52 20.26 -4.45 -15.61
N ASN A 53 20.55 -3.21 -15.22
CA ASN A 53 19.54 -2.18 -15.04
C ASN A 53 18.83 -1.93 -16.39
N ASP A 54 17.63 -2.51 -16.54
CA ASP A 54 16.73 -2.18 -17.63
C ASP A 54 15.83 -1.03 -17.15
N LYS A 55 15.77 0.04 -17.95
CA LYS A 55 14.91 1.23 -17.70
C LYS A 55 13.42 0.91 -17.57
N ASN A 56 13.05 -0.37 -17.65
CA ASN A 56 11.68 -0.88 -17.59
C ASN A 56 11.21 -1.29 -16.18
N PHE A 57 11.98 -1.10 -15.11
CA PHE A 57 11.58 -1.53 -13.76
C PHE A 57 10.24 -0.94 -13.30
N TYR A 58 9.87 0.26 -13.75
CA TYR A 58 8.60 0.91 -13.40
C TYR A 58 7.55 0.86 -14.52
N LYS A 59 7.70 -0.07 -15.48
CA LYS A 59 6.72 -0.24 -16.56
C LYS A 59 5.35 -0.63 -16.00
N ASN A 60 5.32 -1.46 -14.99
CA ASN A 60 4.10 -1.89 -14.31
C ASN A 60 3.34 -0.71 -13.67
N ASP A 61 4.04 0.26 -13.07
CA ASP A 61 3.40 1.45 -12.48
C ASP A 61 2.62 2.24 -13.54
N ARG A 62 3.23 2.42 -14.71
CA ARG A 62 2.59 3.14 -15.82
C ARG A 62 1.38 2.40 -16.37
N GLU A 63 1.47 1.08 -16.52
CA GLU A 63 0.35 0.26 -16.99
C GLU A 63 -0.81 0.29 -15.99
N LEU A 64 -0.54 0.14 -14.70
CA LEU A 64 -1.55 0.21 -13.65
C LEU A 64 -2.23 1.59 -13.62
N THR A 65 -1.44 2.66 -13.75
CA THR A 65 -1.97 4.03 -13.80
C THR A 65 -2.89 4.23 -15.01
N LEU A 66 -2.45 3.84 -16.21
CA LEU A 66 -3.24 3.98 -17.42
C LEU A 66 -4.53 3.16 -17.37
N ASN A 67 -4.48 1.93 -16.84
CA ASN A 67 -5.66 1.09 -16.69
C ASN A 67 -6.69 1.74 -15.76
N LEU A 68 -6.26 2.33 -14.65
CA LEU A 68 -7.18 3.03 -13.76
C LEU A 68 -7.73 4.31 -14.39
N VAL A 69 -6.89 5.15 -14.98
CA VAL A 69 -7.31 6.38 -15.68
C VAL A 69 -8.38 6.08 -16.74
N ASN A 70 -8.15 5.05 -17.56
CA ASN A 70 -9.08 4.66 -18.62
C ASN A 70 -10.40 4.07 -18.10
N SER A 71 -10.42 3.59 -16.85
CA SER A 71 -11.64 3.05 -16.23
C SER A 71 -12.53 4.13 -15.60
N ILE A 72 -12.06 5.38 -15.52
CA ILE A 72 -12.79 6.49 -14.91
C ILE A 72 -13.51 7.28 -16.01
N ALA A 73 -14.83 7.13 -16.03
CA ALA A 73 -15.70 7.90 -16.93
C ALA A 73 -16.50 8.95 -16.13
N LEU A 74 -16.03 10.20 -16.10
CA LEU A 74 -16.70 11.31 -15.45
C LEU A 74 -17.24 12.28 -16.52
N ASP A 75 -18.55 12.51 -16.51
CA ASP A 75 -19.16 13.59 -17.33
C ASP A 75 -18.85 14.94 -16.69
N ARG A 76 -17.91 15.66 -17.29
CA ARG A 76 -17.48 16.99 -16.84
C ARG A 76 -18.15 18.14 -17.58
N SER A 77 -19.13 17.87 -18.43
CA SER A 77 -19.84 18.92 -19.16
C SER A 77 -20.78 19.73 -18.27
N GLU A 78 -21.52 19.04 -17.42
CA GLU A 78 -22.55 19.65 -16.54
C GLU A 78 -22.26 19.51 -15.05
N TYR A 79 -21.46 18.51 -14.66
CA TYR A 79 -21.18 18.17 -13.27
C TYR A 79 -19.78 18.56 -12.83
N PHE A 80 -19.65 18.93 -11.57
CA PHE A 80 -18.34 19.01 -10.91
C PHE A 80 -18.18 17.86 -9.90
N TYR A 81 -16.93 17.48 -9.67
CA TYR A 81 -16.57 16.36 -8.84
C TYR A 81 -15.56 16.80 -7.78
N LEU A 82 -15.82 16.42 -6.53
CA LEU A 82 -14.93 16.63 -5.39
C LEU A 82 -14.50 15.26 -4.86
N PRO A 83 -13.39 14.69 -5.37
CA PRO A 83 -12.84 13.44 -4.87
C PRO A 83 -12.49 13.53 -3.38
N GLY A 84 -12.61 12.39 -2.67
CA GLY A 84 -12.19 12.33 -1.28
C GLY A 84 -10.69 12.55 -1.12
N ARG A 85 -10.29 13.29 -0.07
CA ARG A 85 -8.88 13.60 0.24
C ARG A 85 -8.20 12.39 0.85
N ILE A 86 -6.96 12.14 0.43
CA ILE A 86 -6.16 11.00 0.90
C ILE A 86 -5.02 11.52 1.78
N LEU A 87 -4.87 10.90 2.95
CA LEU A 87 -3.61 10.94 3.71
C LEU A 87 -2.93 9.59 3.58
N HIS A 88 -1.74 9.56 2.99
CA HIS A 88 -0.94 8.35 2.81
C HIS A 88 0.30 8.42 3.69
N ILE A 89 0.35 7.57 4.70
CA ILE A 89 1.49 7.40 5.60
C ILE A 89 2.23 6.13 5.22
N ASP A 90 3.53 6.23 4.99
CA ASP A 90 4.37 5.11 4.59
C ASP A 90 5.75 5.22 5.26
N SER A 91 6.27 4.11 5.76
CA SER A 91 7.63 4.09 6.33
C SER A 91 8.73 4.11 5.26
N ASP A 92 8.39 3.81 4.00
CA ASP A 92 9.33 3.84 2.87
C ASP A 92 9.06 5.06 1.97
N SER A 93 9.98 6.02 1.99
CA SER A 93 9.87 7.26 1.22
C SER A 93 9.78 7.04 -0.29
N ASN A 94 10.44 6.00 -0.83
CA ASN A 94 10.44 5.75 -2.28
C ASN A 94 9.09 5.19 -2.74
N TYR A 95 8.48 4.28 -1.95
CA TYR A 95 7.14 3.78 -2.25
C TYR A 95 6.09 4.88 -2.07
N LEU A 96 6.25 5.71 -1.03
CA LEU A 96 5.40 6.87 -0.82
C LEU A 96 5.43 7.83 -2.01
N GLU A 97 6.63 8.19 -2.49
CA GLU A 97 6.79 9.08 -3.65
C GLU A 97 6.08 8.52 -4.91
N ARG A 98 6.20 7.22 -5.17
CA ARG A 98 5.51 6.55 -6.28
C ARG A 98 3.98 6.65 -6.13
N CYS A 99 3.45 6.44 -4.91
CA CYS A 99 2.02 6.58 -4.62
C CYS A 99 1.54 8.03 -4.80
N ILE A 100 2.30 9.02 -4.31
CA ILE A 100 1.96 10.43 -4.48
C ILE A 100 1.97 10.86 -5.93
N LYS A 101 2.94 10.37 -6.71
CA LYS A 101 2.96 10.59 -8.17
C LYS A 101 1.71 9.98 -8.84
N PHE A 102 1.34 8.75 -8.46
CA PHE A 102 0.14 8.07 -8.95
C PHE A 102 -1.14 8.87 -8.67
N TYR A 103 -1.35 9.36 -7.44
CA TYR A 103 -2.50 10.21 -7.09
C TYR A 103 -2.54 11.50 -7.92
N ARG A 104 -1.39 12.13 -8.14
CA ARG A 104 -1.29 13.35 -8.95
C ARG A 104 -1.69 13.12 -10.41
N GLU A 105 -1.29 12.00 -11.00
CA GLU A 105 -1.68 11.63 -12.38
C GLU A 105 -3.20 11.42 -12.49
N LEU A 106 -3.87 10.93 -11.44
CA LEU A 106 -5.31 10.77 -11.34
C LEU A 106 -6.05 12.07 -10.93
N ARG A 107 -5.32 13.14 -10.61
CA ARG A 107 -5.85 14.42 -10.10
C ARG A 107 -6.65 14.26 -8.80
N VAL A 108 -6.19 13.38 -7.93
CA VAL A 108 -6.73 13.17 -6.59
C VAL A 108 -5.86 13.96 -5.60
N GLU A 109 -6.51 14.69 -4.70
CA GLU A 109 -5.81 15.41 -3.62
C GLU A 109 -5.28 14.41 -2.61
N ALA A 110 -3.96 14.37 -2.44
CA ALA A 110 -3.30 13.44 -1.54
C ALA A 110 -2.09 14.07 -0.86
N TYR A 111 -1.96 13.79 0.44
CA TYR A 111 -0.84 14.19 1.29
C TYR A 111 -0.03 12.95 1.66
N GLY A 112 1.27 12.99 1.44
CA GLY A 112 2.20 11.92 1.76
C GLY A 112 3.07 12.27 2.96
N ILE A 113 3.13 11.38 3.95
CA ILE A 113 3.96 11.57 5.14
C ILE A 113 4.78 10.30 5.37
N ASN A 114 6.10 10.47 5.55
CA ASN A 114 6.97 9.37 5.90
C ASN A 114 7.03 9.24 7.43
N ILE A 115 6.57 8.10 7.97
CA ILE A 115 6.59 7.78 9.41
C ILE A 115 6.98 6.31 9.57
N GLU A 116 7.97 6.04 10.41
CA GLU A 116 8.38 4.67 10.77
C GLU A 116 7.25 3.92 11.49
N GLU A 117 7.15 2.61 11.30
CA GLU A 117 6.05 1.79 11.81
C GLU A 117 5.87 1.90 13.31
N GLU A 118 6.96 1.99 14.08
CA GLU A 118 6.94 2.09 15.55
C GLU A 118 6.41 3.43 16.06
N LYS A 119 6.38 4.46 15.21
CA LYS A 119 5.89 5.81 15.56
C LYS A 119 4.43 6.04 15.16
N LEU A 120 3.85 5.15 14.34
CA LEU A 120 2.50 5.30 13.79
C LEU A 120 1.45 5.54 14.88
N GLU A 121 1.42 4.69 15.91
CA GLU A 121 0.43 4.78 17.00
C GLU A 121 0.46 6.14 17.70
N LYS A 122 1.65 6.71 17.90
CA LYS A 122 1.82 8.00 18.59
C LYS A 122 1.39 9.18 17.72
N ASP A 123 1.72 9.14 16.43
CA ASP A 123 1.65 10.34 15.58
C ASP A 123 0.34 10.42 14.77
N ILE A 124 -0.41 9.31 14.64
CA ILE A 124 -1.55 9.20 13.71
C ILE A 124 -2.67 10.21 14.01
N ILE A 125 -3.02 10.42 15.28
CA ILE A 125 -4.13 11.34 15.65
C ILE A 125 -3.79 12.77 15.25
N SER A 126 -2.59 13.26 15.56
CA SER A 126 -2.17 14.61 15.19
C SER A 126 -2.21 14.83 13.68
N LYS A 127 -1.89 13.79 12.89
CA LYS A 127 -1.94 13.86 11.44
C LYS A 127 -3.38 13.83 10.90
N LEU A 128 -4.27 13.08 11.52
CA LEU A 128 -5.69 13.09 11.17
C LEU A 128 -6.33 14.47 11.48
N GLU A 129 -5.98 15.09 12.60
CA GLU A 129 -6.43 16.45 12.95
C GLU A 129 -5.90 17.52 12.00
N GLU A 130 -4.64 17.40 11.58
CA GLU A 130 -3.98 18.34 10.66
C GLU A 130 -4.59 18.28 9.25
N TYR A 131 -4.72 17.07 8.68
CA TYR A 131 -5.09 16.88 7.28
C TYR A 131 -6.58 16.62 7.04
N LYS A 132 -7.32 16.15 8.06
CA LYS A 132 -8.76 15.81 7.99
C LYS A 132 -9.12 15.03 6.72
N PRO A 133 -8.48 13.88 6.46
CA PRO A 133 -8.69 13.12 5.24
C PRO A 133 -10.03 12.39 5.26
N ASP A 134 -10.56 12.07 4.08
CA ASP A 134 -11.66 11.12 3.90
C ASP A 134 -11.15 9.67 3.84
N ILE A 135 -9.88 9.51 3.42
CA ILE A 135 -9.21 8.22 3.26
C ILE A 135 -7.83 8.27 3.90
N LEU A 136 -7.58 7.33 4.80
CA LEU A 136 -6.28 7.12 5.43
C LEU A 136 -5.64 5.85 4.88
N VAL A 137 -4.42 5.97 4.36
CA VAL A 137 -3.58 4.84 3.94
C VAL A 137 -2.40 4.74 4.89
N ILE A 138 -2.21 3.56 5.48
CA ILE A 138 -1.10 3.27 6.41
C ILE A 138 -0.33 2.07 5.87
N THR A 139 0.85 2.31 5.32
CA THR A 139 1.69 1.29 4.70
C THR A 139 3.13 1.35 5.19
N GLY A 140 3.91 0.38 4.76
CA GLY A 140 5.31 0.23 5.13
C GLY A 140 5.82 -1.15 4.79
N HIS A 141 6.60 -1.72 5.70
CA HIS A 141 7.15 -3.07 5.59
C HIS A 141 6.62 -3.99 6.69
N ASP A 142 6.28 -5.22 6.32
CA ASP A 142 5.94 -6.27 7.27
C ASP A 142 6.47 -7.62 6.79
N ALA A 143 6.54 -8.59 7.68
CA ALA A 143 6.96 -9.95 7.37
C ALA A 143 6.32 -10.91 8.36
N PHE A 144 5.84 -12.05 7.86
CA PHE A 144 5.40 -13.17 8.67
C PHE A 144 6.56 -14.15 8.90
N TYR A 145 6.88 -14.42 10.16
CA TYR A 145 7.93 -15.34 10.56
C TYR A 145 7.39 -16.78 10.65
N GLN A 146 7.44 -17.52 9.55
CA GLN A 146 6.86 -18.87 9.43
C GLN A 146 7.31 -19.84 10.52
N ASN A 147 8.55 -19.69 11.02
CA ASN A 147 9.14 -20.57 12.03
C ASN A 147 8.75 -20.21 13.47
N LYS A 148 7.99 -19.14 13.71
CA LYS A 148 7.63 -18.67 15.06
C LYS A 148 6.27 -19.12 15.56
N GLY A 149 5.38 -19.66 14.66
CA GLY A 149 4.09 -20.17 15.10
C GLY A 149 2.91 -19.84 14.18
N SER A 150 1.71 -19.72 14.77
CA SER A 150 0.45 -19.52 14.02
C SER A 150 0.37 -18.17 13.31
N LYS A 151 -0.26 -18.16 12.14
CA LYS A 151 -0.60 -16.94 11.38
C LYS A 151 -1.57 -16.01 12.11
N SER A 152 -2.28 -16.49 13.11
CA SER A 152 -3.22 -15.68 13.90
C SER A 152 -2.56 -14.86 15.01
N ASP A 153 -1.32 -15.18 15.41
CA ASP A 153 -0.63 -14.47 16.50
C ASP A 153 0.22 -13.31 15.92
N LEU A 154 -0.14 -12.08 16.31
CA LEU A 154 0.56 -10.86 15.91
C LEU A 154 2.06 -10.86 16.27
N LYS A 155 2.47 -11.59 17.32
CA LYS A 155 3.89 -11.72 17.72
C LYS A 155 4.77 -12.41 16.66
N ASN A 156 4.14 -13.10 15.70
CA ASN A 156 4.82 -13.76 14.60
C ASN A 156 5.00 -12.86 13.37
N TYR A 157 4.70 -11.58 13.50
CA TYR A 157 4.87 -10.58 12.46
C TYR A 157 5.87 -9.51 12.89
N LYS A 158 6.54 -8.92 11.90
CA LYS A 158 7.50 -7.84 12.15
C LYS A 158 6.80 -6.56 12.62
N ASN A 159 5.81 -6.09 11.87
CA ASN A 159 5.17 -4.79 12.08
C ASN A 159 3.64 -4.83 12.11
N SER A 160 2.97 -5.98 11.94
CA SER A 160 1.49 -6.05 11.97
C SER A 160 0.90 -5.45 13.25
N GLN A 161 1.56 -5.60 14.41
CA GLN A 161 1.09 -5.01 15.65
C GLN A 161 1.05 -3.48 15.59
N ASN A 162 2.07 -2.84 14.97
CA ASN A 162 2.16 -1.39 14.81
C ASN A 162 1.03 -0.87 13.92
N PHE A 163 0.75 -1.57 12.81
CA PHE A 163 -0.37 -1.24 11.93
C PHE A 163 -1.73 -1.40 12.63
N VAL A 164 -1.93 -2.50 13.37
CA VAL A 164 -3.16 -2.73 14.16
C VAL A 164 -3.39 -1.62 15.18
N ASN A 165 -2.34 -1.22 15.91
CA ASN A 165 -2.43 -0.13 16.89
C ASN A 165 -2.78 1.20 16.21
N ALA A 166 -2.14 1.52 15.07
CA ALA A 166 -2.42 2.73 14.31
C ALA A 166 -3.87 2.76 13.79
N VAL A 167 -4.40 1.64 13.29
CA VAL A 167 -5.82 1.53 12.88
C VAL A 167 -6.76 1.76 14.06
N LYS A 168 -6.50 1.15 15.22
CA LYS A 168 -7.29 1.37 16.43
C LYS A 168 -7.30 2.83 16.85
N LYS A 169 -6.12 3.49 16.86
CA LYS A 169 -6.01 4.92 17.15
C LYS A 169 -6.76 5.80 16.16
N ALA A 170 -6.70 5.47 14.87
CA ALA A 170 -7.48 6.17 13.86
C ALA A 170 -9.00 6.00 14.08
N ARG A 171 -9.46 4.84 14.59
CA ARG A 171 -10.87 4.61 14.95
C ARG A 171 -11.28 5.27 16.27
N GLU A 172 -10.36 5.56 17.19
CA GLU A 172 -10.61 6.44 18.33
C GLU A 172 -10.90 7.88 17.87
N TYR A 173 -10.20 8.36 16.83
CA TYR A 173 -10.44 9.67 16.22
C TYR A 173 -11.76 9.72 15.43
N GLU A 174 -12.04 8.76 14.55
CA GLU A 174 -13.28 8.62 13.79
C GLU A 174 -13.73 7.16 13.75
N SER A 175 -14.77 6.87 14.53
CA SER A 175 -15.32 5.51 14.68
C SER A 175 -16.10 5.03 13.45
N SER A 176 -16.62 5.95 12.65
CA SER A 176 -17.40 5.61 11.45
C SER A 176 -16.52 5.14 10.32
N GLN A 177 -16.76 3.91 9.86
CA GLN A 177 -16.10 3.34 8.70
C GLN A 177 -16.49 4.00 7.37
N GLU A 178 -17.54 4.82 7.36
CA GLU A 178 -17.98 5.56 6.17
C GLU A 178 -17.40 6.98 6.12
N LYS A 179 -17.12 7.59 7.29
CA LYS A 179 -16.54 8.94 7.36
C LYS A 179 -15.04 8.95 7.18
N LEU A 180 -14.36 7.90 7.64
CA LEU A 180 -12.93 7.69 7.43
C LEU A 180 -12.70 6.29 6.90
N ILE A 181 -12.36 6.19 5.62
CA ILE A 181 -11.96 4.91 5.02
C ILE A 181 -10.50 4.64 5.38
N ILE A 182 -10.21 3.49 5.96
CA ILE A 182 -8.84 3.09 6.35
C ILE A 182 -8.36 1.92 5.51
N ILE A 183 -7.20 2.08 4.88
CA ILE A 183 -6.46 1.06 4.11
C ILE A 183 -5.16 0.81 4.84
N ALA A 184 -4.89 -0.42 5.29
CA ALA A 184 -3.74 -0.67 6.15
C ALA A 184 -2.96 -1.94 5.79
N GLY A 185 -1.67 -1.96 6.15
CA GLY A 185 -0.79 -3.11 6.08
C GLY A 185 0.21 -3.06 4.92
N ALA A 186 1.07 -4.07 4.89
CA ALA A 186 2.17 -4.25 3.96
C ALA A 186 2.24 -5.70 3.45
N CYS A 187 3.36 -6.11 2.83
CA CYS A 187 3.57 -7.50 2.45
C CYS A 187 3.41 -8.43 3.67
N GLN A 188 2.68 -9.51 3.50
CA GLN A 188 2.51 -10.58 4.50
C GLN A 188 1.88 -10.14 5.84
N SER A 189 1.29 -8.95 5.94
CA SER A 189 0.63 -8.46 7.15
C SER A 189 -0.50 -9.37 7.64
N ASN A 190 -0.84 -9.26 8.92
CA ASN A 190 -1.97 -9.97 9.50
C ASN A 190 -3.29 -9.30 9.11
N TYR A 191 -3.81 -9.72 7.95
CA TYR A 191 -5.03 -9.19 7.34
C TYR A 191 -6.21 -9.19 8.29
N GLU A 192 -6.48 -10.33 8.96
CA GLU A 192 -7.65 -10.51 9.80
C GLU A 192 -7.63 -9.57 11.01
N GLU A 193 -6.48 -9.37 11.62
CA GLU A 193 -6.36 -8.45 12.76
C GLU A 193 -6.46 -6.99 12.35
N LEU A 194 -6.03 -6.63 11.13
CA LEU A 194 -6.23 -5.29 10.57
C LEU A 194 -7.71 -4.99 10.32
N ILE A 195 -8.46 -5.92 9.72
CA ILE A 195 -9.90 -5.78 9.52
C ILE A 195 -10.65 -5.71 10.87
N LYS A 196 -10.31 -6.59 11.83
CA LYS A 196 -10.89 -6.54 13.19
C LYS A 196 -10.59 -5.23 13.93
N ALA A 197 -9.42 -4.63 13.70
CA ALA A 197 -9.07 -3.33 14.25
C ALA A 197 -9.89 -2.18 13.68
N GLY A 198 -10.59 -2.39 12.56
CA GLY A 198 -11.48 -1.43 11.93
C GLY A 198 -10.99 -0.89 10.58
N ALA A 199 -9.98 -1.49 9.95
CA ALA A 199 -9.62 -1.15 8.58
C ALA A 199 -10.74 -1.54 7.61
N ASN A 200 -11.04 -0.69 6.62
CA ASN A 200 -11.98 -1.00 5.54
C ASN A 200 -11.32 -1.94 4.53
N PHE A 201 -10.03 -1.73 4.27
CA PHE A 201 -9.22 -2.56 3.38
C PHE A 201 -7.89 -2.88 4.05
N ALA A 202 -7.41 -4.08 3.80
CA ALA A 202 -6.13 -4.51 4.33
C ALA A 202 -5.36 -5.34 3.31
N SER A 203 -4.04 -5.35 3.46
CA SER A 203 -3.15 -6.11 2.60
C SER A 203 -2.99 -7.56 3.05
N SER A 204 -2.61 -8.40 2.10
CA SER A 204 -2.13 -9.77 2.27
C SER A 204 -3.10 -10.77 2.91
N PRO A 205 -4.35 -10.92 2.43
CA PRO A 205 -5.25 -11.99 2.89
C PRO A 205 -4.59 -13.38 2.82
N LYS A 206 -3.79 -13.62 1.78
CA LYS A 206 -3.05 -14.88 1.58
C LYS A 206 -1.62 -14.86 2.14
N ARG A 207 -1.23 -13.81 2.89
CA ARG A 207 0.16 -13.59 3.33
C ARG A 207 1.15 -13.52 2.16
N THR A 208 0.71 -12.94 1.05
CA THR A 208 1.51 -12.70 -0.14
C THR A 208 2.16 -11.33 -0.10
N ASN A 209 3.08 -11.08 -1.03
CA ASN A 209 3.57 -9.74 -1.28
C ASN A 209 2.50 -8.90 -1.98
N ILE A 210 2.58 -7.59 -1.83
CA ILE A 210 1.74 -6.62 -2.54
C ILE A 210 2.61 -5.72 -3.42
N HIS A 211 2.03 -5.21 -4.49
CA HIS A 211 2.70 -4.21 -5.33
C HIS A 211 2.77 -2.86 -4.60
N ALA A 212 3.80 -2.06 -4.90
CA ALA A 212 3.98 -0.75 -4.29
C ALA A 212 2.75 0.16 -4.43
N LEU A 213 2.05 0.10 -5.56
CA LEU A 213 0.87 0.90 -5.86
C LEU A 213 -0.47 0.27 -5.43
N ASP A 214 -0.53 -0.99 -5.00
CA ASP A 214 -1.82 -1.63 -4.68
C ASP A 214 -2.66 -0.83 -3.67
N PRO A 215 -2.11 -0.33 -2.54
CA PRO A 215 -2.87 0.51 -1.61
C PRO A 215 -3.35 1.83 -2.25
N ALA A 216 -2.54 2.42 -3.14
CA ALA A 216 -2.89 3.65 -3.82
C ALA A 216 -3.99 3.45 -4.88
N ILE A 217 -4.02 2.30 -5.56
CA ILE A 217 -5.10 1.91 -6.48
C ILE A 217 -6.43 1.81 -5.72
N ILE A 218 -6.45 1.14 -4.56
CA ILE A 218 -7.65 1.05 -3.73
C ILE A 218 -8.08 2.45 -3.27
N ALA A 219 -7.17 3.25 -2.71
CA ALA A 219 -7.47 4.59 -2.22
C ALA A 219 -8.03 5.50 -3.31
N SER A 220 -7.42 5.48 -4.50
CA SER A 220 -7.90 6.27 -5.64
C SER A 220 -9.26 5.78 -6.15
N SER A 221 -9.49 4.47 -6.18
CA SER A 221 -10.78 3.90 -6.58
C SER A 221 -11.90 4.36 -5.63
N VAL A 222 -11.64 4.36 -4.31
CA VAL A 222 -12.58 4.87 -3.30
C VAL A 222 -12.78 6.38 -3.45
N SER A 223 -11.69 7.14 -3.61
CA SER A 223 -11.72 8.60 -3.74
C SER A 223 -12.53 9.07 -4.95
N LEU A 224 -12.48 8.32 -6.06
CA LEU A 224 -13.13 8.63 -7.34
C LEU A 224 -14.49 7.95 -7.52
N SER A 225 -14.97 7.22 -6.52
CA SER A 225 -16.32 6.63 -6.49
C SER A 225 -17.28 7.53 -5.73
N GLU A 226 -18.52 7.66 -6.24
CA GLU A 226 -19.54 8.52 -5.63
C GLU A 226 -19.89 8.09 -4.21
N LYS A 227 -20.04 9.07 -3.31
CA LYS A 227 -20.27 8.85 -1.87
C LYS A 227 -21.51 8.03 -1.55
N ASN A 228 -22.53 8.11 -2.38
CA ASN A 228 -23.82 7.41 -2.17
C ASN A 228 -23.90 6.08 -2.92
N LYS A 229 -22.81 5.65 -3.56
CA LYS A 229 -22.78 4.40 -4.32
C LYS A 229 -21.82 3.41 -3.67
N SER A 230 -22.33 2.21 -3.45
CA SER A 230 -21.50 1.08 -3.01
C SER A 230 -20.48 0.73 -4.07
N ILE A 231 -19.26 0.49 -3.65
CA ILE A 231 -18.16 0.09 -4.55
C ILE A 231 -18.27 -1.42 -4.83
N ASP A 232 -18.17 -1.78 -6.10
CA ASP A 232 -17.96 -3.19 -6.45
C ASP A 232 -16.55 -3.60 -6.01
N LEU A 233 -16.51 -4.26 -4.84
CA LEU A 233 -15.29 -4.68 -4.19
C LEU A 233 -14.44 -5.57 -5.09
N ILE A 234 -15.04 -6.54 -5.77
CA ILE A 234 -14.30 -7.51 -6.60
C ILE A 234 -13.69 -6.80 -7.80
N THR A 235 -14.48 -6.01 -8.54
CA THR A 235 -13.98 -5.23 -9.68
C THR A 235 -12.88 -4.25 -9.27
N MET A 236 -12.95 -3.67 -8.07
CA MET A 236 -11.90 -2.79 -7.57
C MET A 236 -10.61 -3.57 -7.27
N LEU A 237 -10.69 -4.71 -6.59
CA LEU A 237 -9.53 -5.55 -6.25
C LEU A 237 -8.84 -6.10 -7.50
N GLU A 238 -9.60 -6.42 -8.56
CA GLU A 238 -9.06 -6.88 -9.84
C GLU A 238 -8.12 -5.86 -10.53
N LYS A 239 -8.17 -4.58 -10.14
CA LYS A 239 -7.26 -3.54 -10.64
C LYS A 239 -5.89 -3.57 -9.97
N THR A 240 -5.75 -4.24 -8.84
CA THR A 240 -4.47 -4.41 -8.13
C THR A 240 -3.63 -5.53 -8.76
N LYS A 241 -2.32 -5.51 -8.51
CA LYS A 241 -1.39 -6.48 -9.13
C LYS A 241 -1.68 -7.92 -8.73
N TYR A 242 -1.93 -8.14 -7.43
CA TYR A 242 -2.15 -9.48 -6.86
C TYR A 242 -3.62 -9.75 -6.51
N LYS A 243 -4.52 -8.86 -6.95
CA LYS A 243 -5.98 -9.01 -6.83
C LYS A 243 -6.40 -9.38 -5.39
N THR A 244 -7.35 -10.28 -5.27
CA THR A 244 -7.87 -10.76 -3.97
C THR A 244 -6.86 -11.54 -3.12
N ASP A 245 -5.72 -11.94 -3.67
CA ASP A 245 -4.65 -12.56 -2.88
C ASP A 245 -3.80 -11.50 -2.17
N GLY A 246 -3.59 -10.34 -2.80
CA GLY A 246 -2.79 -9.24 -2.28
C GLY A 246 -3.57 -8.23 -1.46
N MET A 247 -4.80 -7.94 -1.82
CA MET A 247 -5.66 -6.96 -1.14
C MET A 247 -7.05 -7.52 -0.89
N GLY A 248 -7.66 -7.11 0.22
CA GLY A 248 -9.04 -7.46 0.55
C GLY A 248 -9.69 -6.37 1.40
N GLY A 249 -10.98 -6.51 1.71
CA GLY A 249 -11.68 -5.51 2.51
C GLY A 249 -13.16 -5.82 2.69
N ILE A 250 -13.87 -4.84 3.24
CA ILE A 250 -15.31 -4.85 3.41
C ILE A 250 -15.99 -4.02 2.31
N ILE A 251 -17.25 -4.32 2.04
CA ILE A 251 -18.07 -3.48 1.15
C ILE A 251 -18.22 -2.09 1.76
N THR A 252 -17.89 -1.07 1.01
CA THR A 252 -17.96 0.33 1.44
C THR A 252 -18.45 1.22 0.30
N ASN A 253 -18.87 2.44 0.64
CA ASN A 253 -19.24 3.46 -0.35
C ASN A 253 -18.01 4.25 -0.79
N GLY A 254 -18.13 4.95 -1.93
CA GLY A 254 -17.14 5.94 -2.35
C GLY A 254 -17.11 7.16 -1.43
N THR A 255 -16.18 8.08 -1.72
CA THR A 255 -16.02 9.32 -0.93
C THR A 255 -16.17 10.59 -1.78
N MET A 256 -16.42 10.46 -3.10
CA MET A 256 -16.55 11.58 -4.01
C MET A 256 -17.92 12.24 -3.91
N TYR A 257 -17.92 13.56 -3.75
CA TYR A 257 -19.14 14.36 -3.95
C TYR A 257 -19.30 14.75 -5.41
N VAL A 258 -20.53 14.70 -5.88
CA VAL A 258 -20.93 15.13 -7.21
C VAL A 258 -21.85 16.32 -7.06
N GLY A 259 -21.55 17.42 -7.71
CA GLY A 259 -22.33 18.64 -7.69
C GLY A 259 -22.77 19.09 -9.07
N PHE A 260 -23.84 19.89 -9.11
CA PHE A 260 -24.46 20.46 -10.30
C PHE A 260 -25.02 21.86 -9.95
N PRO A 261 -24.97 22.85 -10.87
CA PRO A 261 -24.27 22.87 -12.16
C PRO A 261 -22.78 23.16 -11.96
N ARG A 262 -21.99 22.84 -13.01
CA ARG A 262 -20.57 23.16 -13.08
C ARG A 262 -20.37 24.64 -13.34
#